data_940d689353e578ac0e23eca6d0f3a434
#
_entry.id   940d689353e578ac0e23eca6d0f3a434
#
_cell.length_a   1.000
_cell.length_b   1.000
_cell.length_c   1.000
_cell.angle_alpha   90.00
_cell.angle_beta   90.00
_cell.angle_gamma   90.00
#
_symmetry.space_group_name_H-M   'P 1'
#
loop_
_entity.id
_entity.type
_entity.pdbx_description
1 polymer ?
#
loop_
_entity_poly.entity_id
_entity_poly.type
_entity_poly.pdbx_seq_one_letter_code
_entity_poly.pdbx_strand_id
1 'polypeptide(L)'
;MPINDPEKSENMRKSIRVYSGSSNRPLAQKIAEYLGVELSGLTLKQFANGEIYARYDETVRGADVFLIQSVAGGNVNDMLMELLIATDAAKRASARSITAVITHYGYARQDRKAGPREPITARLVANLLERAGVNRIITLDLHQGQIQGFFDIPVNHLSALPLFGQYYNDMHFDTDNLVVVSPDVGRAKAAKKLSDMLGCDLAIAHKGRPRHNAAEVMGIIGDIKGKTCVINDDMIDTAGTLCANVKELKAMGAGDIYVCATHGIFSGPAIERLNDAYHFLWTSERRPDRRVRRHRRHSRRGRRQDQDHLGRRGVRSGHLRRLPRGARLYARRRRLRAVVARPSHPSGSPGR
;
A
#
# COMPACT_ATOMS: atom_id res chain seq x y z
N MET A 1 17.87 20.17 9.74
CA MET A 1 17.55 21.58 10.01
C MET A 1 16.35 21.95 9.17
N PRO A 2 15.25 22.47 9.70
CA PRO A 2 14.19 23.02 8.89
C PRO A 2 14.71 24.27 8.19
N ILE A 3 14.53 24.34 6.88
CA ILE A 3 14.84 25.51 6.06
C ILE A 3 13.73 26.53 6.37
N ASN A 4 13.99 27.42 7.34
CA ASN A 4 13.03 28.45 7.77
C ASN A 4 13.14 29.74 6.94
N ASP A 5 13.77 29.69 5.76
CA ASP A 5 13.89 30.83 4.85
C ASP A 5 12.79 30.70 3.77
N PRO A 6 11.77 31.61 3.78
CA PRO A 6 10.65 31.54 2.83
C PRO A 6 11.08 31.66 1.37
N GLU A 7 12.06 32.51 1.05
CA GLU A 7 12.57 32.68 -0.33
C GLU A 7 13.30 31.43 -0.83
N LYS A 8 14.13 30.81 0.02
CA LYS A 8 14.81 29.56 -0.34
C LYS A 8 13.82 28.41 -0.51
N SER A 9 12.79 28.37 0.34
CA SER A 9 11.68 27.41 0.26
C SER A 9 10.90 27.58 -1.04
N GLU A 10 10.61 28.82 -1.46
CA GLU A 10 9.91 29.10 -2.69
C GLU A 10 10.74 28.80 -3.95
N ASN A 11 12.01 29.17 -3.96
CA ASN A 11 12.93 28.86 -5.05
C ASN A 11 13.15 27.34 -5.20
N MET A 12 13.20 26.61 -4.09
CA MET A 12 13.27 25.15 -4.11
C MET A 12 11.99 24.53 -4.70
N ARG A 13 10.80 25.04 -4.34
CA ARG A 13 9.53 24.59 -4.92
C ARG A 13 9.43 24.86 -6.43
N LYS A 14 9.94 26.00 -6.89
CA LYS A 14 9.98 26.35 -8.31
C LYS A 14 10.87 25.41 -9.14
N SER A 15 11.86 24.76 -8.53
CA SER A 15 12.74 23.80 -9.22
C SER A 15 12.20 22.36 -9.24
N ILE A 16 11.24 22.02 -8.37
CA ILE A 16 10.64 20.68 -8.29
C ILE A 16 9.61 20.52 -9.41
N ARG A 17 9.70 19.42 -10.13
CA ARG A 17 8.70 18.97 -11.12
C ARG A 17 8.26 17.56 -10.78
N VAL A 18 6.95 17.37 -10.57
CA VAL A 18 6.35 16.08 -10.23
C VAL A 18 5.62 15.52 -11.43
N TYR A 19 5.99 14.33 -11.86
CA TYR A 19 5.40 13.63 -12.99
C TYR A 19 4.83 12.29 -12.57
N SER A 20 3.83 11.84 -13.30
CA SER A 20 3.23 10.52 -13.10
C SER A 20 3.46 9.65 -14.33
N GLY A 21 3.95 8.44 -14.10
CA GLY A 21 3.76 7.37 -15.06
C GLY A 21 2.29 6.91 -15.08
N SER A 22 2.02 5.88 -15.87
CA SER A 22 0.64 5.40 -16.12
C SER A 22 0.02 4.66 -14.94
N SER A 23 0.83 4.06 -14.05
CA SER A 23 0.37 3.08 -13.06
C SER A 23 -0.49 3.64 -11.94
N ASN A 24 -0.19 4.84 -11.43
CA ASN A 24 -0.89 5.41 -10.26
C ASN A 24 -0.96 6.93 -10.28
N ARG A 25 -1.53 7.49 -11.37
CA ARG A 25 -1.74 8.92 -11.53
C ARG A 25 -2.52 9.56 -10.35
N PRO A 26 -3.56 8.92 -9.77
CA PRO A 26 -4.26 9.49 -8.61
C PRO A 26 -3.38 9.68 -7.37
N LEU A 27 -2.42 8.80 -7.12
CA LEU A 27 -1.45 8.97 -6.03
C LEU A 27 -0.50 10.13 -6.33
N ALA A 28 0.02 10.19 -7.56
CA ALA A 28 0.90 11.28 -7.99
C ALA A 28 0.21 12.65 -7.86
N GLN A 29 -1.07 12.74 -8.24
CA GLN A 29 -1.87 13.95 -8.08
C GLN A 29 -1.96 14.38 -6.60
N LYS A 30 -2.23 13.45 -5.69
CA LYS A 30 -2.29 13.75 -4.25
C LYS A 30 -0.96 14.15 -3.66
N ILE A 31 0.13 13.55 -4.14
CA ILE A 31 1.48 13.94 -3.73
C ILE A 31 1.76 15.36 -4.16
N ALA A 32 1.46 15.73 -5.42
CA ALA A 32 1.63 17.07 -5.93
C ALA A 32 0.79 18.09 -5.14
N GLU A 33 -0.48 17.80 -4.89
CA GLU A 33 -1.38 18.63 -4.05
C GLU A 33 -0.84 18.81 -2.62
N TYR A 34 -0.33 17.74 -2.01
CA TYR A 34 0.25 17.81 -0.67
C TYR A 34 1.49 18.69 -0.60
N LEU A 35 2.32 18.64 -1.66
CA LEU A 35 3.54 19.45 -1.79
C LEU A 35 3.22 20.90 -2.20
N GLY A 36 2.00 21.21 -2.61
CA GLY A 36 1.60 22.52 -3.11
C GLY A 36 2.23 22.84 -4.48
N VAL A 37 2.43 21.82 -5.33
CA VAL A 37 2.90 21.94 -6.70
C VAL A 37 1.89 21.33 -7.66
N GLU A 38 1.96 21.73 -8.94
CA GLU A 38 1.15 21.09 -9.98
C GLU A 38 1.75 19.75 -10.42
N LEU A 39 0.90 18.80 -10.80
CA LEU A 39 1.34 17.58 -11.48
C LEU A 39 1.63 17.94 -12.93
N SER A 40 2.91 17.94 -13.29
CA SER A 40 3.40 18.33 -14.61
C SER A 40 3.02 17.31 -15.70
N GLY A 41 2.92 17.76 -16.94
CA GLY A 41 2.52 16.97 -18.08
C GLY A 41 3.60 16.01 -18.57
N LEU A 42 3.28 14.72 -18.62
CA LEU A 42 4.06 13.66 -19.26
C LEU A 42 3.17 12.91 -20.23
N THR A 43 3.44 13.09 -21.54
CA THR A 43 2.76 12.35 -22.60
C THR A 43 3.33 10.94 -22.69
N LEU A 44 2.49 9.94 -22.42
CA LEU A 44 2.81 8.52 -22.51
C LEU A 44 1.91 7.88 -23.57
N LYS A 45 2.50 7.08 -24.47
CA LYS A 45 1.78 6.35 -25.52
C LYS A 45 2.39 4.97 -25.69
N GLN A 46 1.58 4.03 -26.10
CA GLN A 46 2.04 2.74 -26.59
C GLN A 46 1.72 2.65 -28.09
N PHE A 47 2.72 2.28 -28.89
CA PHE A 47 2.54 2.03 -30.30
C PHE A 47 1.84 0.69 -30.53
N ALA A 48 1.31 0.48 -31.73
CA ALA A 48 0.59 -0.74 -32.09
C ALA A 48 1.43 -2.03 -31.93
N ASN A 49 2.76 -1.91 -32.05
CA ASN A 49 3.71 -3.00 -31.84
C ASN A 49 4.09 -3.21 -30.35
N GLY A 50 3.50 -2.43 -29.42
CA GLY A 50 3.75 -2.53 -27.98
C GLY A 50 4.88 -1.65 -27.46
N GLU A 51 5.64 -0.95 -28.30
CA GLU A 51 6.68 -0.04 -27.86
C GLU A 51 6.10 1.18 -27.13
N ILE A 52 6.81 1.63 -26.09
CA ILE A 52 6.39 2.75 -25.26
C ILE A 52 7.10 4.03 -25.71
N TYR A 53 6.36 5.12 -25.76
CA TYR A 53 6.83 6.47 -26.04
C TYR A 53 6.55 7.38 -24.83
N ALA A 54 7.55 8.16 -24.41
CA ALA A 54 7.42 9.18 -23.37
C ALA A 54 7.95 10.53 -23.84
N ARG A 55 7.23 11.61 -23.53
CA ARG A 55 7.65 12.99 -23.77
C ARG A 55 7.18 13.90 -22.66
N TYR A 56 8.08 14.69 -22.10
CA TYR A 56 7.73 15.77 -21.18
C TYR A 56 7.07 16.91 -21.98
N ASP A 57 5.93 17.40 -21.50
CA ASP A 57 5.17 18.44 -22.21
C ASP A 57 5.80 19.82 -22.00
N GLU A 58 6.57 19.99 -20.90
CA GLU A 58 7.31 21.20 -20.57
C GLU A 58 8.81 20.92 -20.46
N THR A 59 9.63 21.99 -20.48
CA THR A 59 11.07 21.84 -20.28
C THR A 59 11.39 21.35 -18.86
N VAL A 60 12.25 20.33 -18.76
CA VAL A 60 12.79 19.81 -17.51
C VAL A 60 14.25 20.26 -17.27
N ARG A 61 14.79 21.12 -18.14
CA ARG A 61 16.18 21.60 -18.02
C ARG A 61 16.42 22.26 -16.69
N GLY A 62 17.40 21.75 -15.95
CA GLY A 62 17.79 22.27 -14.62
C GLY A 62 16.78 22.01 -13.50
N ALA A 63 15.68 21.28 -13.77
CA ALA A 63 14.69 20.91 -12.77
C ALA A 63 15.09 19.65 -11.97
N ASP A 64 14.59 19.55 -10.75
CA ASP A 64 14.57 18.32 -9.97
C ASP A 64 13.29 17.56 -10.32
N VAL A 65 13.45 16.50 -11.06
CA VAL A 65 12.36 15.66 -11.58
C VAL A 65 12.04 14.56 -10.58
N PHE A 66 10.78 14.49 -10.15
CA PHE A 66 10.22 13.39 -9.37
C PHE A 66 9.25 12.61 -10.26
N LEU A 67 9.65 11.41 -10.66
CA LEU A 67 8.86 10.54 -11.52
C LEU A 67 8.21 9.44 -10.68
N ILE A 68 6.89 9.50 -10.53
CA ILE A 68 6.10 8.58 -9.70
C ILE A 68 5.56 7.45 -10.57
N GLN A 69 5.99 6.22 -10.30
CA GLN A 69 5.57 5.02 -11.01
C GLN A 69 5.60 3.80 -10.11
N SER A 70 4.46 3.17 -9.87
CA SER A 70 4.38 1.84 -9.26
C SER A 70 4.66 0.77 -10.30
N VAL A 71 5.54 -0.17 -10.01
CA VAL A 71 5.84 -1.30 -10.90
C VAL A 71 5.10 -2.53 -10.40
N ALA A 72 3.76 -2.51 -10.55
CA ALA A 72 2.86 -3.53 -10.01
C ALA A 72 1.65 -3.77 -10.92
N GLY A 73 0.96 -4.89 -10.72
CA GLY A 73 -0.27 -5.24 -11.47
C GLY A 73 0.00 -6.05 -12.72
N GLY A 74 -0.93 -6.03 -13.69
CA GLY A 74 -0.91 -6.94 -14.85
C GLY A 74 0.23 -6.71 -15.85
N ASN A 75 0.81 -5.51 -15.91
CA ASN A 75 1.81 -5.11 -16.92
C ASN A 75 3.11 -4.61 -16.27
N VAL A 76 3.68 -5.40 -15.36
CA VAL A 76 4.91 -5.03 -14.61
C VAL A 76 6.06 -4.64 -15.55
N ASN A 77 6.21 -5.37 -16.67
CA ASN A 77 7.29 -5.12 -17.64
C ASN A 77 7.10 -3.78 -18.37
N ASP A 78 5.88 -3.46 -18.78
CA ASP A 78 5.58 -2.21 -19.45
C ASP A 78 5.77 -1.02 -18.52
N MET A 79 5.34 -1.14 -17.26
CA MET A 79 5.52 -0.10 -16.25
C MET A 79 6.99 0.16 -15.93
N LEU A 80 7.80 -0.89 -15.89
CA LEU A 80 9.25 -0.76 -15.72
C LEU A 80 9.88 -0.09 -16.94
N MET A 81 9.53 -0.54 -18.15
CA MET A 81 10.05 0.04 -19.38
C MET A 81 9.64 1.50 -19.54
N GLU A 82 8.39 1.84 -19.21
CA GLU A 82 7.90 3.23 -19.20
C GLU A 82 8.73 4.12 -18.25
N LEU A 83 9.02 3.61 -17.05
CA LEU A 83 9.86 4.33 -16.09
C LEU A 83 11.28 4.56 -16.62
N LEU A 84 11.87 3.56 -17.26
CA LEU A 84 13.22 3.66 -17.85
C LEU A 84 13.26 4.67 -19.00
N ILE A 85 12.28 4.61 -19.92
CA ILE A 85 12.19 5.52 -21.07
C ILE A 85 11.95 6.97 -20.61
N ALA A 86 11.02 7.18 -19.66
CA ALA A 86 10.76 8.51 -19.13
C ALA A 86 12.00 9.07 -18.40
N THR A 87 12.73 8.22 -17.68
CA THR A 87 13.99 8.61 -17.03
C THR A 87 15.04 9.04 -18.05
N ASP A 88 15.26 8.25 -19.12
CA ASP A 88 16.23 8.60 -20.18
C ASP A 88 15.83 9.90 -20.89
N ALA A 89 14.54 10.12 -21.13
CA ALA A 89 14.05 11.37 -21.71
C ALA A 89 14.36 12.57 -20.83
N ALA A 90 14.17 12.50 -19.50
CA ALA A 90 14.51 13.56 -18.56
C ALA A 90 16.03 13.85 -18.53
N LYS A 91 16.84 12.78 -18.52
CA LYS A 91 18.30 12.87 -18.55
C LYS A 91 18.76 13.59 -19.81
N ARG A 92 18.26 13.21 -20.99
CA ARG A 92 18.60 13.84 -22.29
C ARG A 92 18.12 15.27 -22.39
N ALA A 93 17.02 15.59 -21.70
CA ALA A 93 16.50 16.96 -21.63
C ALA A 93 17.22 17.83 -20.55
N SER A 94 18.34 17.34 -19.99
CA SER A 94 19.19 18.05 -19.02
C SER A 94 18.47 18.38 -17.71
N ALA A 95 17.66 17.45 -17.17
CA ALA A 95 17.21 17.55 -15.79
C ALA A 95 18.40 17.62 -14.84
N ARG A 96 18.29 18.40 -13.76
CA ARG A 96 19.35 18.54 -12.75
C ARG A 96 19.51 17.26 -11.94
N SER A 97 18.39 16.69 -11.54
CA SER A 97 18.32 15.40 -10.85
C SER A 97 17.03 14.67 -11.19
N ILE A 98 17.08 13.34 -11.13
CA ILE A 98 15.94 12.47 -11.39
C ILE A 98 15.75 11.55 -10.19
N THR A 99 14.66 11.74 -9.46
CA THR A 99 14.23 10.88 -8.38
C THR A 99 13.09 9.97 -8.86
N ALA A 100 13.34 8.67 -8.91
CA ALA A 100 12.27 7.70 -9.18
C ALA A 100 11.53 7.38 -7.88
N VAL A 101 10.23 7.68 -7.85
CA VAL A 101 9.33 7.38 -6.72
C VAL A 101 8.57 6.10 -7.06
N ILE A 102 9.14 4.96 -6.66
CA ILE A 102 8.64 3.63 -6.99
C ILE A 102 7.93 3.08 -5.76
N THR A 103 6.63 3.37 -5.64
CA THR A 103 5.87 2.97 -4.46
C THR A 103 5.84 1.45 -4.26
N HIS A 104 5.65 0.68 -5.34
CA HIS A 104 5.91 -0.76 -5.34
C HIS A 104 7.07 -1.08 -6.29
N TYR A 105 8.13 -1.68 -5.73
CA TYR A 105 9.31 -2.07 -6.49
C TYR A 105 9.08 -3.43 -7.16
N GLY A 106 8.88 -3.43 -8.46
CA GLY A 106 8.71 -4.65 -9.23
C GLY A 106 9.91 -5.57 -9.11
N TYR A 107 9.66 -6.89 -9.17
CA TYR A 107 10.68 -7.94 -8.99
C TYR A 107 11.33 -8.01 -7.60
N ALA A 108 10.83 -7.27 -6.59
CA ALA A 108 11.37 -7.28 -5.23
C ALA A 108 11.43 -8.68 -4.59
N ARG A 109 10.56 -9.61 -5.01
CA ARG A 109 10.54 -11.01 -4.53
C ARG A 109 11.66 -11.88 -5.11
N GLN A 110 12.40 -11.37 -6.11
CA GLN A 110 13.56 -12.03 -6.73
C GLN A 110 14.86 -11.36 -6.27
N ASP A 111 14.99 -11.18 -4.95
CA ASP A 111 16.14 -10.51 -4.29
C ASP A 111 17.30 -11.44 -4.00
N ARG A 112 17.11 -12.76 -4.18
CA ARG A 112 18.10 -13.80 -3.99
C ARG A 112 17.83 -14.97 -4.92
N LYS A 113 18.84 -15.82 -5.13
CA LYS A 113 18.65 -17.10 -5.78
C LYS A 113 17.96 -18.09 -4.81
N ALA A 114 16.85 -18.66 -5.20
CA ALA A 114 16.18 -19.74 -4.48
C ALA A 114 16.76 -21.12 -4.89
N GLY A 115 17.31 -21.22 -6.09
CA GLY A 115 17.95 -22.39 -6.66
C GLY A 115 19.15 -22.06 -7.56
N PRO A 116 19.87 -23.08 -8.04
CA PRO A 116 20.97 -22.88 -8.96
C PRO A 116 20.50 -22.32 -10.31
N ARG A 117 21.31 -21.48 -10.93
CA ARG A 117 21.09 -20.87 -12.26
C ARG A 117 19.95 -19.86 -12.33
N GLU A 118 19.42 -19.40 -11.20
CA GLU A 118 18.42 -18.35 -11.13
C GLU A 118 19.04 -16.96 -11.14
N PRO A 119 18.32 -15.94 -11.64
CA PRO A 119 18.75 -14.53 -11.57
C PRO A 119 18.52 -13.92 -10.18
N ILE A 120 19.09 -12.75 -9.96
CA ILE A 120 18.70 -11.81 -8.90
C ILE A 120 18.09 -10.61 -9.61
N THR A 121 16.81 -10.74 -10.00
CA THR A 121 16.17 -9.76 -10.88
C THR A 121 15.97 -8.40 -10.18
N ALA A 122 15.81 -8.39 -8.86
CA ALA A 122 15.78 -7.13 -8.10
C ALA A 122 17.06 -6.30 -8.28
N ARG A 123 18.25 -6.95 -8.34
CA ARG A 123 19.53 -6.27 -8.64
C ARG A 123 19.60 -5.82 -10.09
N LEU A 124 19.12 -6.65 -11.02
CA LEU A 124 19.07 -6.27 -12.45
C LEU A 124 18.25 -5.00 -12.66
N VAL A 125 17.08 -4.91 -12.03
CA VAL A 125 16.22 -3.70 -12.11
C VAL A 125 16.93 -2.48 -11.52
N ALA A 126 17.65 -2.62 -10.40
CA ALA A 126 18.43 -1.53 -9.82
C ALA A 126 19.46 -1.01 -10.83
N ASN A 127 20.26 -1.91 -11.45
CA ASN A 127 21.26 -1.55 -12.45
C ASN A 127 20.63 -0.83 -13.66
N LEU A 128 19.46 -1.28 -14.13
CA LEU A 128 18.76 -0.65 -15.25
C LEU A 128 18.32 0.78 -14.91
N LEU A 129 17.77 1.01 -13.72
CA LEU A 129 17.34 2.34 -13.24
C LEU A 129 18.52 3.29 -13.15
N GLU A 130 19.62 2.86 -12.56
CA GLU A 130 20.82 3.68 -12.45
C GLU A 130 21.41 4.01 -13.84
N ARG A 131 21.47 3.01 -14.72
CA ARG A 131 21.98 3.21 -16.09
C ARG A 131 21.09 4.15 -16.91
N ALA A 132 19.78 4.09 -16.73
CA ALA A 132 18.83 5.01 -17.35
C ALA A 132 19.06 6.46 -16.89
N GLY A 133 19.56 6.69 -15.68
CA GLY A 133 19.92 8.02 -15.18
C GLY A 133 19.22 8.45 -13.90
N VAL A 134 18.61 7.52 -13.16
CA VAL A 134 18.08 7.82 -11.82
C VAL A 134 19.21 8.20 -10.88
N ASN A 135 19.04 9.29 -10.12
CA ASN A 135 19.99 9.76 -9.12
C ASN A 135 19.58 9.40 -7.69
N ARG A 136 18.33 9.07 -7.46
CA ARG A 136 17.76 8.72 -6.15
C ARG A 136 16.51 7.86 -6.32
N ILE A 137 16.33 6.93 -5.41
CA ILE A 137 15.11 6.14 -5.29
C ILE A 137 14.32 6.56 -4.04
N ILE A 138 13.02 6.67 -4.16
CA ILE A 138 12.08 6.67 -3.03
C ILE A 138 11.16 5.48 -3.23
N THR A 139 11.07 4.60 -2.24
CA THR A 139 10.24 3.41 -2.30
C THR A 139 9.54 3.16 -0.97
N LEU A 140 8.51 2.33 -0.97
CA LEU A 140 7.70 2.04 0.20
C LEU A 140 7.70 0.54 0.46
N ASP A 141 8.00 0.14 1.71
CA ASP A 141 7.99 -1.25 2.21
C ASP A 141 8.49 -2.29 1.17
N LEU A 142 9.80 -2.25 0.90
CA LEU A 142 10.46 -3.26 0.09
C LEU A 142 10.22 -4.65 0.68
N HIS A 143 10.02 -5.66 -0.16
CA HIS A 143 9.87 -7.05 0.25
C HIS A 143 10.99 -7.50 1.21
N GLN A 144 12.22 -7.07 0.91
CA GLN A 144 13.37 -7.24 1.78
C GLN A 144 14.14 -5.91 1.88
N GLY A 145 14.40 -5.45 3.10
CA GLY A 145 15.06 -4.16 3.32
C GLY A 145 16.48 -4.07 2.75
N GLN A 146 17.17 -5.19 2.62
CA GLN A 146 18.51 -5.27 2.04
C GLN A 146 18.57 -4.96 0.54
N ILE A 147 17.43 -4.93 -0.17
CA ILE A 147 17.36 -4.49 -1.58
C ILE A 147 17.93 -3.07 -1.73
N GLN A 148 17.87 -2.24 -0.68
CA GLN A 148 18.53 -0.92 -0.67
C GLN A 148 20.03 -1.02 -1.02
N GLY A 149 20.69 -2.09 -0.60
CA GLY A 149 22.10 -2.35 -0.91
C GLY A 149 22.37 -2.79 -2.35
N PHE A 150 21.34 -2.95 -3.18
CA PHE A 150 21.50 -3.23 -4.60
C PHE A 150 21.75 -1.99 -5.43
N PHE A 151 21.56 -0.82 -4.84
CA PHE A 151 21.75 0.47 -5.49
C PHE A 151 23.09 1.10 -5.07
N ASP A 152 23.79 1.71 -6.02
CA ASP A 152 24.94 2.55 -5.78
C ASP A 152 24.53 4.03 -5.56
N ILE A 153 23.27 4.35 -5.75
CA ILE A 153 22.64 5.65 -5.51
C ILE A 153 21.81 5.65 -4.21
N PRO A 154 21.52 6.82 -3.61
CA PRO A 154 20.72 6.91 -2.40
C PRO A 154 19.32 6.32 -2.56
N VAL A 155 18.90 5.50 -1.58
CA VAL A 155 17.55 4.93 -1.49
C VAL A 155 16.86 5.40 -0.22
N ASN A 156 15.72 6.07 -0.36
CA ASN A 156 14.82 6.38 0.73
C ASN A 156 13.76 5.28 0.83
N HIS A 157 13.97 4.34 1.72
CA HIS A 157 13.02 3.26 2.01
C HIS A 157 12.05 3.70 3.09
N LEU A 158 10.84 4.05 2.69
CA LEU A 158 9.75 4.46 3.58
C LEU A 158 8.99 3.24 4.08
N SER A 159 8.25 3.39 5.18
CA SER A 159 7.38 2.36 5.72
C SER A 159 5.96 2.88 5.96
N ALA A 160 4.96 2.08 5.60
CA ALA A 160 3.55 2.33 5.90
C ALA A 160 3.17 1.92 7.33
N LEU A 161 4.06 1.26 8.07
CA LEU A 161 3.77 0.72 9.40
C LEU A 161 3.23 1.79 10.38
N PRO A 162 3.78 3.03 10.44
CA PRO A 162 3.21 4.08 11.28
C PRO A 162 1.78 4.46 10.92
N LEU A 163 1.42 4.37 9.62
CA LEU A 163 0.05 4.64 9.16
C LEU A 163 -0.91 3.54 9.61
N PHE A 164 -0.46 2.28 9.61
CA PHE A 164 -1.25 1.16 10.13
C PHE A 164 -1.42 1.28 11.63
N GLY A 165 -0.34 1.57 12.38
CA GLY A 165 -0.41 1.80 13.82
C GLY A 165 -1.43 2.89 14.18
N GLN A 166 -1.38 4.04 13.49
CA GLN A 166 -2.34 5.12 13.70
C GLN A 166 -3.78 4.69 13.36
N TYR A 167 -3.97 3.98 12.24
CA TYR A 167 -5.29 3.50 11.81
C TYR A 167 -5.94 2.58 12.84
N TYR A 168 -5.17 1.61 13.38
CA TYR A 168 -5.69 0.67 14.36
C TYR A 168 -5.88 1.31 15.74
N ASN A 169 -5.01 2.25 16.15
CA ASN A 169 -5.23 3.04 17.36
C ASN A 169 -6.52 3.87 17.28
N ASP A 170 -6.85 4.42 16.11
CA ASP A 170 -8.12 5.16 15.89
C ASP A 170 -9.36 4.23 15.95
N MET A 171 -9.20 2.91 15.88
CA MET A 171 -10.28 1.93 16.03
C MET A 171 -10.62 1.63 17.49
N HIS A 172 -9.78 2.05 18.43
CA HIS A 172 -9.95 1.86 19.87
C HIS A 172 -10.24 0.41 20.27
N PHE A 173 -9.42 -0.53 19.79
CA PHE A 173 -9.49 -1.90 20.22
C PHE A 173 -9.11 -2.02 21.70
N ASP A 174 -9.71 -3.00 22.38
CA ASP A 174 -9.24 -3.46 23.67
C ASP A 174 -7.86 -4.15 23.49
N THR A 175 -6.81 -3.53 24.01
CA THR A 175 -5.42 -3.98 23.80
C THR A 175 -5.13 -5.32 24.45
N ASP A 176 -5.84 -5.67 25.53
CA ASP A 176 -5.69 -6.96 26.23
C ASP A 176 -6.25 -8.13 25.38
N ASN A 177 -7.22 -7.82 24.53
CA ASN A 177 -7.84 -8.75 23.59
C ASN A 177 -7.36 -8.58 22.16
N LEU A 178 -6.29 -7.81 21.94
CA LEU A 178 -5.69 -7.58 20.62
C LEU A 178 -4.37 -8.34 20.48
N VAL A 179 -4.13 -8.94 19.32
CA VAL A 179 -2.85 -9.58 19.01
C VAL A 179 -2.46 -9.29 17.57
N VAL A 180 -1.21 -8.84 17.36
CA VAL A 180 -0.64 -8.76 16.03
C VAL A 180 -0.09 -10.12 15.63
N VAL A 181 -0.50 -10.62 14.47
CA VAL A 181 -0.05 -11.92 13.96
C VAL A 181 0.90 -11.72 12.80
N SER A 182 2.13 -12.21 12.95
CA SER A 182 3.06 -12.32 11.82
C SER A 182 2.63 -13.48 10.91
N PRO A 183 2.46 -13.28 9.60
CA PRO A 183 2.05 -14.34 8.69
C PRO A 183 3.11 -15.43 8.49
N ASP A 184 4.36 -15.13 8.81
CA ASP A 184 5.50 -16.04 8.79
C ASP A 184 6.66 -15.51 9.67
N VAL A 185 7.71 -16.32 9.83
CA VAL A 185 8.89 -15.96 10.63
C VAL A 185 9.65 -14.76 10.04
N GLY A 186 9.65 -14.62 8.71
CA GLY A 186 10.35 -13.52 8.02
C GLY A 186 9.77 -12.15 8.33
N ARG A 187 8.47 -12.09 8.60
CA ARG A 187 7.74 -10.85 8.93
C ARG A 187 7.66 -10.53 10.44
N ALA A 188 8.19 -11.42 11.30
CA ALA A 188 8.08 -11.28 12.76
C ALA A 188 8.60 -9.92 13.27
N LYS A 189 9.69 -9.38 12.69
CA LYS A 189 10.24 -8.08 13.08
C LYS A 189 9.28 -6.91 12.77
N ALA A 190 8.58 -6.94 11.65
CA ALA A 190 7.60 -5.91 11.30
C ALA A 190 6.33 -6.02 12.16
N ALA A 191 5.86 -7.26 12.39
CA ALA A 191 4.73 -7.53 13.27
C ALA A 191 5.03 -7.09 14.72
N LYS A 192 6.23 -7.35 15.25
CA LYS A 192 6.67 -6.87 16.57
C LYS A 192 6.61 -5.34 16.68
N LYS A 193 7.12 -4.62 15.68
CA LYS A 193 7.02 -3.16 15.67
C LYS A 193 5.57 -2.67 15.69
N LEU A 194 4.67 -3.33 14.97
CA LEU A 194 3.24 -2.97 14.99
C LEU A 194 2.62 -3.29 16.36
N SER A 195 2.92 -4.45 16.96
CA SER A 195 2.42 -4.79 18.30
C SER A 195 2.89 -3.79 19.35
N ASP A 196 4.16 -3.33 19.28
CA ASP A 196 4.68 -2.29 20.16
C ASP A 196 3.95 -0.94 20.00
N MET A 197 3.62 -0.56 18.76
CA MET A 197 2.86 0.66 18.46
C MET A 197 1.41 0.60 18.98
N LEU A 198 0.84 -0.60 19.02
CA LEU A 198 -0.54 -0.83 19.47
C LEU A 198 -0.62 -1.17 20.97
N GLY A 199 0.52 -1.44 21.62
CA GLY A 199 0.56 -1.86 23.03
C GLY A 199 -0.10 -3.21 23.28
N CYS A 200 0.01 -4.16 22.32
CA CYS A 200 -0.67 -5.45 22.38
C CYS A 200 0.29 -6.63 22.15
N ASP A 201 -0.24 -7.86 22.30
CA ASP A 201 0.52 -9.08 22.15
C ASP A 201 0.96 -9.34 20.70
N LEU A 202 1.97 -10.20 20.55
CA LEU A 202 2.47 -10.71 19.26
C LEU A 202 2.28 -12.23 19.21
N ALA A 203 1.78 -12.71 18.06
CA ALA A 203 1.82 -14.11 17.69
C ALA A 203 2.53 -14.30 16.37
N ILE A 204 3.16 -15.45 16.16
CA ILE A 204 3.91 -15.76 14.94
C ILE A 204 3.37 -17.07 14.34
N ALA A 205 2.86 -16.99 13.12
CA ALA A 205 2.51 -18.16 12.34
C ALA A 205 3.80 -18.77 11.76
N HIS A 206 3.92 -20.09 11.86
CA HIS A 206 5.00 -20.82 11.26
C HIS A 206 4.46 -22.10 10.60
N LYS A 207 5.06 -22.47 9.46
CA LYS A 207 4.78 -23.74 8.81
C LYS A 207 5.75 -24.78 9.34
N GLY A 208 5.21 -25.86 9.86
CA GLY A 208 6.00 -26.99 10.36
C GLY A 208 5.56 -28.28 9.68
N ARG A 209 6.53 -29.18 9.42
CA ARG A 209 6.26 -30.58 9.08
C ARG A 209 6.48 -31.41 10.34
N PRO A 210 5.42 -31.95 10.96
CA PRO A 210 5.59 -32.73 12.20
C PRO A 210 6.39 -34.03 11.97
N ARG A 211 6.43 -34.55 10.74
CA ARG A 211 7.23 -35.72 10.35
C ARG A 211 7.62 -35.68 8.86
N HIS A 212 8.66 -36.42 8.47
CA HIS A 212 9.00 -36.64 7.05
C HIS A 212 7.80 -37.25 6.33
N ASN A 213 7.37 -36.67 5.20
CA ASN A 213 6.16 -37.00 4.43
C ASN A 213 4.79 -36.65 5.07
N ALA A 214 4.73 -35.86 6.14
CA ALA A 214 3.48 -35.32 6.65
C ALA A 214 3.11 -34.01 5.92
N ALA A 215 1.80 -33.72 5.86
CA ALA A 215 1.32 -32.41 5.37
C ALA A 215 1.91 -31.27 6.23
N GLU A 216 2.19 -30.13 5.59
CA GLU A 216 2.56 -28.91 6.33
C GLU A 216 1.39 -28.50 7.21
N VAL A 217 1.63 -28.41 8.53
CA VAL A 217 0.67 -27.90 9.50
C VAL A 217 1.14 -26.52 9.93
N MET A 218 0.22 -25.55 9.94
CA MET A 218 0.49 -24.25 10.53
C MET A 218 0.52 -24.39 12.04
N GLY A 219 1.62 -23.94 12.66
CA GLY A 219 1.72 -23.71 14.10
C GLY A 219 1.65 -22.22 14.40
N ILE A 220 1.22 -21.89 15.61
CA ILE A 220 1.21 -20.52 16.11
C ILE A 220 1.96 -20.47 17.43
N ILE A 221 2.91 -19.55 17.53
CA ILE A 221 3.58 -19.19 18.77
C ILE A 221 2.89 -17.93 19.30
N GLY A 222 2.29 -18.00 20.46
CA GLY A 222 1.50 -16.93 21.08
C GLY A 222 0.03 -17.32 21.27
N ASP A 223 -0.70 -16.57 22.10
CA ASP A 223 -2.10 -16.81 22.41
C ASP A 223 -3.01 -15.97 21.51
N ILE A 224 -3.90 -16.64 20.75
CA ILE A 224 -4.84 -16.02 19.83
C ILE A 224 -6.31 -16.39 20.13
N LYS A 225 -6.53 -17.30 21.10
CA LYS A 225 -7.87 -17.85 21.33
C LYS A 225 -8.82 -16.78 21.86
N GLY A 226 -9.91 -16.56 21.15
CA GLY A 226 -10.89 -15.51 21.46
C GLY A 226 -10.46 -14.09 21.14
N LYS A 227 -9.16 -13.84 20.86
CA LYS A 227 -8.61 -12.50 20.63
C LYS A 227 -8.88 -11.97 19.22
N THR A 228 -8.96 -10.66 19.12
CA THR A 228 -8.93 -9.95 17.82
C THR A 228 -7.53 -9.99 17.25
N CYS A 229 -7.38 -10.49 16.04
CA CYS A 229 -6.09 -10.65 15.37
C CYS A 229 -5.88 -9.58 14.30
N VAL A 230 -4.68 -8.99 14.22
CA VAL A 230 -4.24 -8.10 13.13
C VAL A 230 -3.09 -8.74 12.41
N ILE A 231 -3.28 -9.11 11.13
CA ILE A 231 -2.21 -9.62 10.27
C ILE A 231 -1.60 -8.44 9.51
N ASN A 232 -0.26 -8.30 9.57
CA ASN A 232 0.48 -7.30 8.82
C ASN A 232 1.38 -7.96 7.77
N ASP A 233 1.21 -7.58 6.50
CA ASP A 233 2.04 -8.04 5.39
C ASP A 233 2.59 -6.87 4.56
N ASP A 234 3.63 -7.12 3.73
CA ASP A 234 4.12 -6.13 2.77
C ASP A 234 3.21 -6.06 1.55
N MET A 235 2.73 -7.19 1.07
CA MET A 235 1.88 -7.22 -0.13
C MET A 235 0.81 -8.32 -0.08
N ILE A 236 -0.29 -8.07 -0.77
CA ILE A 236 -1.30 -9.07 -1.10
C ILE A 236 -1.30 -9.25 -2.61
N ASP A 237 -0.78 -10.37 -3.08
CA ASP A 237 -0.74 -10.73 -4.49
C ASP A 237 -1.98 -11.59 -4.86
N THR A 238 -1.89 -12.90 -4.89
CA THR A 238 -3.02 -13.80 -5.21
C THR A 238 -3.95 -14.07 -4.03
N ALA A 239 -3.61 -13.58 -2.85
CA ALA A 239 -4.27 -13.80 -1.55
C ALA A 239 -4.35 -15.26 -1.07
N GLY A 240 -3.72 -16.22 -1.76
CA GLY A 240 -3.81 -17.63 -1.39
C GLY A 240 -3.27 -17.92 0.01
N THR A 241 -2.03 -17.51 0.29
CA THR A 241 -1.39 -17.70 1.61
C THR A 241 -2.14 -16.97 2.71
N LEU A 242 -2.57 -15.74 2.43
CA LEU A 242 -3.32 -14.95 3.39
C LEU A 242 -4.65 -15.62 3.78
N CYS A 243 -5.43 -16.06 2.79
CA CYS A 243 -6.70 -16.75 3.05
C CYS A 243 -6.51 -18.08 3.80
N ALA A 244 -5.44 -18.83 3.49
CA ALA A 244 -5.08 -20.03 4.23
C ALA A 244 -4.76 -19.70 5.70
N ASN A 245 -3.91 -18.70 5.94
CA ASN A 245 -3.55 -18.25 7.29
C ASN A 245 -4.77 -17.87 8.12
N VAL A 246 -5.71 -17.11 7.55
CA VAL A 246 -6.93 -16.72 8.27
C VAL A 246 -7.83 -17.90 8.56
N LYS A 247 -7.98 -18.80 7.61
CA LYS A 247 -8.77 -20.02 7.83
C LYS A 247 -8.23 -20.83 9.01
N GLU A 248 -6.90 -20.98 9.08
CA GLU A 248 -6.24 -21.68 10.18
C GLU A 248 -6.37 -20.93 11.52
N LEU A 249 -6.16 -19.60 11.53
CA LEU A 249 -6.37 -18.79 12.73
C LEU A 249 -7.80 -18.94 13.27
N LYS A 250 -8.80 -18.93 12.39
CA LYS A 250 -10.21 -19.18 12.77
C LYS A 250 -10.40 -20.59 13.34
N ALA A 251 -9.80 -21.61 12.73
CA ALA A 251 -9.85 -22.99 13.22
C ALA A 251 -9.22 -23.13 14.62
N MET A 252 -8.17 -22.34 14.91
CA MET A 252 -7.52 -22.26 16.23
C MET A 252 -8.28 -21.39 17.26
N GLY A 253 -9.43 -20.85 16.89
CA GLY A 253 -10.31 -20.11 17.79
C GLY A 253 -10.05 -18.61 17.88
N ALA A 254 -9.36 -18.01 16.91
CA ALA A 254 -9.22 -16.56 16.84
C ALA A 254 -10.59 -15.86 16.69
N GLY A 255 -10.74 -14.72 17.35
CA GLY A 255 -11.88 -13.83 17.25
C GLY A 255 -11.98 -13.13 15.89
N ASP A 256 -12.20 -11.83 15.85
CA ASP A 256 -12.18 -11.07 14.58
C ASP A 256 -10.77 -10.97 14.02
N ILE A 257 -10.63 -11.04 12.69
CA ILE A 257 -9.34 -10.95 12.02
C ILE A 257 -9.34 -9.76 11.07
N TYR A 258 -8.38 -8.87 11.26
CA TYR A 258 -8.10 -7.72 10.43
C TYR A 258 -6.79 -7.97 9.69
N VAL A 259 -6.70 -7.45 8.47
CA VAL A 259 -5.51 -7.58 7.64
C VAL A 259 -5.10 -6.21 7.13
N CYS A 260 -3.83 -5.88 7.23
CA CYS A 260 -3.24 -4.74 6.56
C CYS A 260 -2.05 -5.15 5.70
N ALA A 261 -1.93 -4.53 4.54
CA ALA A 261 -0.78 -4.68 3.66
C ALA A 261 -0.46 -3.36 2.97
N THR A 262 0.81 -3.11 2.72
CA THR A 262 1.25 -1.91 2.03
C THR A 262 0.84 -1.94 0.57
N HIS A 263 1.06 -3.07 -0.11
CA HIS A 263 0.83 -3.23 -1.54
C HIS A 263 -0.31 -4.20 -1.84
N GLY A 264 -1.43 -3.65 -2.33
CA GLY A 264 -2.56 -4.43 -2.83
C GLY A 264 -2.41 -4.72 -4.31
N ILE A 265 -1.65 -5.75 -4.69
CA ILE A 265 -1.43 -6.12 -6.09
C ILE A 265 -2.67 -6.78 -6.67
N PHE A 266 -3.29 -7.68 -5.90
CA PHE A 266 -4.55 -8.36 -6.21
C PHE A 266 -4.58 -9.07 -7.56
N SER A 267 -3.55 -9.87 -7.83
CA SER A 267 -3.43 -10.65 -9.06
C SER A 267 -4.42 -11.83 -9.10
N GLY A 268 -4.89 -12.15 -10.30
CA GLY A 268 -5.74 -13.31 -10.56
C GLY A 268 -6.99 -13.35 -9.65
N PRO A 269 -7.27 -14.46 -8.95
CA PRO A 269 -8.49 -14.64 -8.15
C PRO A 269 -8.44 -13.97 -6.76
N ALA A 270 -7.51 -13.04 -6.51
CA ALA A 270 -7.30 -12.45 -5.19
C ALA A 270 -8.57 -11.81 -4.62
N ILE A 271 -9.29 -11.02 -5.42
CA ILE A 271 -10.50 -10.31 -4.97
C ILE A 271 -11.62 -11.27 -4.60
N GLU A 272 -11.80 -12.36 -5.39
CA GLU A 272 -12.79 -13.40 -5.09
C GLU A 272 -12.46 -14.09 -3.77
N ARG A 273 -11.20 -14.55 -3.62
CA ARG A 273 -10.73 -15.20 -2.40
C ARG A 273 -10.90 -14.33 -1.16
N LEU A 274 -10.62 -13.03 -1.29
CA LEU A 274 -10.76 -12.09 -0.19
C LEU A 274 -12.23 -11.84 0.16
N ASN A 275 -13.13 -11.75 -0.81
CA ASN A 275 -14.55 -11.60 -0.57
C ASN A 275 -15.15 -12.82 0.15
N ASP A 276 -14.67 -14.02 -0.17
CA ASP A 276 -15.12 -15.27 0.45
C ASP A 276 -14.55 -15.46 1.87
N ALA A 277 -13.34 -14.96 2.12
CA ALA A 277 -12.63 -15.19 3.37
C ALA A 277 -12.84 -14.11 4.42
N TYR A 278 -13.21 -12.87 4.04
CA TYR A 278 -13.12 -11.72 4.94
C TYR A 278 -14.30 -10.77 4.94
N HIS A 279 -14.58 -10.24 6.12
CA HIS A 279 -15.48 -9.11 6.30
C HIS A 279 -14.75 -7.75 6.27
N PHE A 280 -13.43 -7.72 6.48
CA PHE A 280 -12.65 -6.47 6.52
C PHE A 280 -11.22 -6.67 5.98
N LEU A 281 -10.91 -5.97 4.91
CA LEU A 281 -9.57 -5.84 4.36
C LEU A 281 -9.21 -4.35 4.26
N TRP A 282 -8.02 -3.97 4.75
CA TRP A 282 -7.46 -2.65 4.55
C TRP A 282 -6.05 -2.73 3.96
N THR A 283 -5.83 -2.00 2.87
CA THR A 283 -4.50 -1.77 2.30
C THR A 283 -4.23 -0.27 2.27
N SER A 284 -2.97 0.14 2.28
CA SER A 284 -2.62 1.55 2.13
C SER A 284 -3.22 2.19 0.87
N GLU A 285 -3.62 1.38 -0.08
CA GLU A 285 -4.10 1.74 -1.40
C GLU A 285 -5.62 1.63 -1.60
N ARG A 286 -6.39 0.96 -0.73
CA ARG A 286 -7.85 0.78 -0.89
C ARG A 286 -8.63 0.97 0.41
N ARG A 287 -9.79 1.65 0.32
CA ARG A 287 -10.83 1.61 1.36
C ARG A 287 -11.63 0.31 1.26
N PRO A 288 -12.09 -0.27 2.40
CA PRO A 288 -13.11 -1.32 2.35
C PRO A 288 -14.35 -0.79 1.63
N ASP A 289 -14.85 -1.57 0.66
CA ASP A 289 -16.06 -1.23 -0.08
C ASP A 289 -17.25 -1.20 0.89
N ARG A 290 -18.09 -0.14 0.83
CA ARG A 290 -19.29 0.01 1.67
C ARG A 290 -20.30 -1.15 1.49
N ARG A 291 -20.18 -1.96 0.45
CA ARG A 291 -21.09 -3.09 0.17
C ARG A 291 -20.95 -4.23 1.18
N VAL A 292 -19.78 -4.46 1.75
CA VAL A 292 -19.54 -5.51 2.75
C VAL A 292 -20.28 -5.23 4.08
N ARG A 293 -20.62 -3.96 4.38
CA ARG A 293 -21.39 -3.61 5.58
C ARG A 293 -22.88 -4.01 5.53
N ARG A 294 -23.46 -4.29 4.36
CA ARG A 294 -24.92 -4.55 4.25
C ARG A 294 -25.34 -5.97 4.63
N HIS A 295 -24.47 -6.97 4.59
CA HIS A 295 -24.86 -8.36 4.88
C HIS A 295 -25.05 -8.69 6.38
N ARG A 296 -24.49 -7.90 7.30
CA ARG A 296 -24.71 -8.14 8.74
C ARG A 296 -26.05 -7.68 9.31
N ARG A 297 -26.87 -6.92 8.55
CA ARG A 297 -28.18 -6.44 9.05
C ARG A 297 -29.35 -7.39 8.79
N HIS A 298 -29.17 -8.47 8.05
CA HIS A 298 -30.30 -9.35 7.68
C HIS A 298 -30.37 -10.67 8.47
N SER A 299 -29.41 -11.04 9.29
CA SER A 299 -29.46 -12.29 10.08
C SER A 299 -29.96 -12.12 11.53
N ARG A 300 -30.42 -10.93 11.94
CA ARG A 300 -31.02 -10.70 13.28
C ARG A 300 -32.46 -10.20 13.23
N ARG A 301 -33.25 -10.59 12.24
CA ARG A 301 -34.71 -10.46 12.28
C ARG A 301 -35.33 -11.85 12.36
N GLY A 302 -35.31 -12.41 13.57
CA GLY A 302 -36.13 -13.54 13.96
C GLY A 302 -36.42 -13.45 15.44
N ARG A 303 -37.68 -13.09 15.73
CA ARG A 303 -38.38 -13.11 17.04
C ARG A 303 -38.14 -11.91 17.99
N ARG A 304 -39.07 -10.97 17.96
CA ARG A 304 -40.00 -10.68 19.07
C ARG A 304 -41.07 -9.74 18.55
N GLN A 305 -42.31 -10.22 18.66
CA GLN A 305 -43.54 -9.45 18.60
C GLN A 305 -43.76 -8.73 19.93
N ASP A 306 -44.51 -7.64 19.79
CA ASP A 306 -45.36 -6.95 20.77
C ASP A 306 -44.68 -6.12 21.90
N GLN A 307 -44.78 -4.79 21.82
CA GLN A 307 -45.81 -4.00 22.51
C GLN A 307 -45.63 -2.50 22.23
N ASP A 308 -46.72 -1.89 21.81
CA ASP A 308 -46.97 -0.45 21.73
C ASP A 308 -46.81 0.26 23.09
N HIS A 309 -46.29 1.49 23.09
CA HIS A 309 -47.01 2.72 23.48
C HIS A 309 -46.11 3.92 23.68
N LEU A 310 -46.51 5.03 22.97
CA LEU A 310 -46.47 6.41 23.39
C LEU A 310 -45.22 7.11 23.98
N GLY A 311 -44.80 8.20 23.29
CA GLY A 311 -44.07 9.29 23.95
C GLY A 311 -43.33 10.24 23.05
N ARG A 312 -44.04 11.16 22.40
CA ARG A 312 -43.46 12.41 21.85
C ARG A 312 -42.85 13.22 22.98
N ARG A 313 -41.60 13.65 22.86
CA ARG A 313 -41.16 14.98 23.31
C ARG A 313 -39.82 15.34 22.66
N GLY A 314 -39.75 16.51 22.04
CA GLY A 314 -38.56 17.10 21.46
C GLY A 314 -37.57 17.56 22.53
N VAL A 315 -36.31 17.57 22.16
CA VAL A 315 -35.28 18.28 22.91
C VAL A 315 -34.40 19.08 21.93
N ARG A 316 -34.26 20.32 22.28
CA ARG A 316 -33.64 21.47 21.65
C ARG A 316 -32.16 21.27 21.32
N SER A 317 -31.76 21.96 20.24
CA SER A 317 -30.38 22.38 19.93
C SER A 317 -29.65 22.96 21.15
N GLY A 318 -28.42 22.54 21.36
CA GLY A 318 -27.55 23.15 22.36
C GLY A 318 -26.09 22.68 22.29
N HIS A 319 -25.21 23.64 21.96
CA HIS A 319 -23.77 23.69 22.27
C HIS A 319 -22.79 22.90 21.41
N LEU A 320 -22.39 23.49 20.29
CA LEU A 320 -21.06 23.32 19.69
C LEU A 320 -19.99 23.90 20.63
N ARG A 321 -19.39 23.07 21.46
CA ARG A 321 -18.16 23.41 22.18
C ARG A 321 -17.00 23.51 21.18
N ARG A 322 -16.28 24.63 21.21
CA ARG A 322 -15.07 24.91 20.42
C ARG A 322 -14.00 23.85 20.75
N LEU A 323 -13.60 23.08 19.73
CA LEU A 323 -12.49 22.14 19.83
C LEU A 323 -11.14 22.89 19.81
N PRO A 324 -10.12 22.42 20.57
CA PRO A 324 -8.78 23.02 20.63
C PRO A 324 -8.08 23.03 19.25
N ARG A 325 -7.15 23.98 19.05
CA ARG A 325 -6.43 24.19 17.78
C ARG A 325 -5.76 22.94 17.19
N GLY A 326 -5.38 21.93 17.98
CA GLY A 326 -4.84 20.64 17.53
C GLY A 326 -5.82 19.79 16.70
N ALA A 327 -7.12 19.89 17.00
CA ALA A 327 -8.16 19.12 16.29
C ALA A 327 -8.41 19.59 14.85
N ARG A 328 -8.05 20.86 14.51
CA ARG A 328 -8.18 21.39 13.14
C ARG A 328 -7.15 20.79 12.17
N LEU A 329 -5.94 20.48 12.63
CA LEU A 329 -4.94 19.77 11.83
C LEU A 329 -5.38 18.32 11.53
N TYR A 330 -6.02 17.66 12.48
CA TYR A 330 -6.53 16.30 12.37
C TYR A 330 -7.70 16.19 11.37
N ALA A 331 -8.59 17.18 11.34
CA ALA A 331 -9.70 17.21 10.37
C ALA A 331 -9.24 17.42 8.92
N ARG A 332 -8.14 18.17 8.69
CA ARG A 332 -7.51 18.31 7.37
C ARG A 332 -6.79 17.02 6.93
N ARG A 333 -6.18 16.26 7.85
CA ARG A 333 -5.57 14.94 7.55
C ARG A 333 -6.61 13.87 7.17
N ARG A 334 -7.85 13.95 7.62
CA ARG A 334 -8.94 13.05 7.18
C ARG A 334 -9.25 13.13 5.67
N ARG A 335 -8.89 14.19 4.96
CA ARG A 335 -9.04 14.29 3.49
C ARG A 335 -7.96 13.60 2.69
N LEU A 336 -6.86 13.15 3.30
CA LEU A 336 -5.81 12.34 2.68
C LEU A 336 -6.17 10.84 2.53
N ARG A 337 -7.41 10.47 2.85
CA ARG A 337 -7.90 9.11 2.76
C ARG A 337 -8.47 8.83 1.37
N ALA A 338 -7.77 7.97 0.67
CA ALA A 338 -8.14 7.26 -0.54
C ALA A 338 -8.09 8.04 -1.85
N VAL A 339 -7.34 7.51 -2.77
CA VAL A 339 -7.78 7.13 -4.13
C VAL A 339 -6.74 6.18 -4.71
N VAL A 340 -7.17 5.01 -5.13
CA VAL A 340 -6.48 4.23 -6.14
C VAL A 340 -7.48 3.95 -7.24
N ALA A 341 -7.11 4.31 -8.47
CA ALA A 341 -7.92 4.08 -9.65
C ALA A 341 -8.01 2.58 -9.97
N ARG A 342 -9.17 2.15 -10.40
CA ARG A 342 -9.36 0.87 -11.09
C ARG A 342 -8.48 0.86 -12.34
N PRO A 343 -7.84 -0.26 -12.71
CA PRO A 343 -7.38 -0.42 -14.09
C PRO A 343 -8.61 -0.31 -15.00
N SER A 344 -8.58 0.62 -15.95
CA SER A 344 -9.55 0.69 -17.01
C SER A 344 -9.42 -0.58 -17.84
N HIS A 345 -10.41 -1.46 -17.80
CA HIS A 345 -10.55 -2.47 -18.84
C HIS A 345 -10.75 -1.73 -20.18
N PRO A 346 -10.04 -2.10 -21.23
CA PRO A 346 -10.39 -1.65 -22.56
C PRO A 346 -11.77 -2.23 -22.89
N SER A 347 -12.75 -1.37 -23.08
CA SER A 347 -14.04 -1.72 -23.64
C SER A 347 -13.80 -2.25 -25.05
N GLY A 348 -13.92 -3.56 -25.23
CA GLY A 348 -14.02 -4.16 -26.55
C GLY A 348 -15.26 -3.63 -27.24
N SER A 349 -15.11 -2.95 -28.35
CA SER A 349 -16.19 -2.69 -29.28
C SER A 349 -16.41 -3.93 -30.13
N PRO A 350 -17.63 -4.39 -30.31
CA PRO A 350 -17.92 -5.44 -31.28
C PRO A 350 -18.14 -4.83 -32.66
N GLY A 351 -17.51 -5.42 -33.66
CA GLY A 351 -17.98 -5.69 -34.99
C GLY A 351 -18.31 -4.53 -35.96
N ARG A 352 -17.59 -4.48 -36.99
CA ARG A 352 -17.97 -4.80 -38.38
C ARG A 352 -16.75 -4.69 -39.27
#